data_2002419f58235419c1ca533f39a0de79
#
_entry.id   2002419f58235419c1ca533f39a0de79
#
_cell.length_a   1.000
_cell.length_b   1.000
_cell.length_c   1.000
_cell.angle_alpha   90.00
_cell.angle_beta   90.00
_cell.angle_gamma   90.00
#
_symmetry.space_group_name_H-M   'P 1'
#
loop_
_entity.id
_entity.type
_entity.pdbx_description
1 polymer ?
#
loop_
_entity_poly.entity_id
_entity_poly.type
_entity_poly.pdbx_seq_one_letter_code
_entity_poly.pdbx_strand_id
1 'polypeptide(L)' 'MGPREFKDGVFEQLSRVAAAFSSPKRVEVIELLAQSPRSVESIAEVTGMTLANTSRHLGILRTSGLVT' A
#
# COMPACT_ATOMS: atom_id res chain seq x y z
N MET A 1 -20.85 -12.99 -14.93
CA MET A 1 -20.68 -11.57 -14.50
C MET A 1 -21.08 -10.65 -15.62
N GLY A 2 -21.94 -9.66 -15.34
CA GLY A 2 -22.36 -8.68 -16.32
C GLY A 2 -21.33 -7.58 -16.52
N PRO A 3 -21.46 -6.76 -17.59
CA PRO A 3 -20.52 -5.66 -17.87
C PRO A 3 -20.41 -4.64 -16.72
N ARG A 4 -21.53 -4.34 -16.04
CA ARG A 4 -21.54 -3.39 -14.93
C ARG A 4 -20.75 -3.94 -13.73
N GLU A 5 -20.96 -5.19 -13.38
CA GLU A 5 -20.27 -5.83 -12.26
C GLU A 5 -18.77 -5.92 -12.53
N PHE A 6 -18.39 -6.21 -13.75
CA PHE A 6 -16.98 -6.21 -14.15
C PHE A 6 -16.36 -4.83 -14.00
N LYS A 7 -17.04 -3.77 -14.50
CA LYS A 7 -16.56 -2.40 -14.38
C LYS A 7 -16.44 -1.96 -12.91
N ASP A 8 -17.44 -2.29 -12.09
CA ASP A 8 -17.44 -1.92 -10.68
C ASP A 8 -16.25 -2.59 -9.96
N GLY A 9 -15.96 -3.85 -10.29
CA GLY A 9 -14.79 -4.53 -9.72
C GLY A 9 -13.48 -3.91 -10.14
N VAL A 10 -13.36 -3.49 -11.41
CA VAL A 10 -12.16 -2.81 -11.92
C VAL A 10 -11.99 -1.45 -11.23
N PHE A 11 -13.06 -0.67 -11.13
CA PHE A 11 -13.00 0.64 -10.47
C PHE A 11 -12.65 0.52 -9.00
N GLU A 12 -13.20 -0.49 -8.31
CA GLU A 12 -12.86 -0.75 -6.92
C GLU A 12 -11.37 -1.05 -6.76
N GLN A 13 -10.81 -1.90 -7.63
CA GLN A 13 -9.39 -2.23 -7.58
C GLN A 13 -8.52 -1.01 -7.91
N LEU A 14 -8.90 -0.20 -8.89
CA LEU A 14 -8.19 1.04 -9.21
C LEU A 14 -8.20 1.99 -8.02
N SER A 15 -9.31 2.08 -7.30
CA SER A 15 -9.41 2.93 -6.10
C SER A 15 -8.44 2.46 -5.01
N ARG A 16 -8.28 1.17 -4.82
CA ARG A 16 -7.32 0.62 -3.86
C ARG A 16 -5.88 0.94 -4.24
N VAL A 17 -5.55 0.79 -5.53
CA VAL A 17 -4.22 1.12 -6.03
C VAL A 17 -3.97 2.62 -5.91
N ALA A 18 -4.95 3.46 -6.27
CA ALA A 18 -4.84 4.90 -6.12
C ALA A 18 -4.62 5.30 -4.67
N ALA A 19 -5.30 4.66 -3.73
CA ALA A 19 -5.11 4.91 -2.29
C ALA A 19 -3.67 4.61 -1.87
N ALA A 20 -3.06 3.55 -2.41
CA ALA A 20 -1.68 3.20 -2.11
C ALA A 20 -0.71 4.31 -2.53
N PHE A 21 -0.97 4.98 -3.65
CA PHE A 21 -0.10 6.03 -4.18
C PHE A 21 -0.51 7.45 -3.76
N SER A 22 -1.55 7.61 -2.93
CA SER A 22 -2.05 8.92 -2.52
C SER A 22 -1.24 9.57 -1.39
N SER A 23 -0.27 8.86 -0.83
CA SER A 23 0.54 9.33 0.30
C SER A 23 2.03 9.22 -0.05
N PRO A 24 2.81 10.32 0.09
CA PRO A 24 4.26 10.26 -0.12
C PRO A 24 4.94 9.20 0.76
N LYS A 25 4.47 9.02 2.00
CA LYS A 25 5.03 8.01 2.89
C LYS A 25 4.76 6.60 2.40
N ARG A 26 3.57 6.33 1.84
CA ARG A 26 3.29 5.01 1.26
C ARG A 26 4.13 4.73 0.03
N VAL A 27 4.36 5.74 -0.81
CA VAL A 27 5.25 5.59 -1.97
C VAL A 27 6.67 5.27 -1.51
N GLU A 28 7.16 5.95 -0.47
CA GLU A 28 8.47 5.68 0.12
C GLU A 28 8.56 4.23 0.63
N VAL A 29 7.52 3.74 1.29
CA VAL A 29 7.47 2.36 1.78
C VAL A 29 7.51 1.36 0.61
N ILE A 30 6.76 1.61 -0.45
CA ILE A 30 6.79 0.78 -1.65
C ILE A 30 8.21 0.71 -2.22
N GLU A 31 8.88 1.84 -2.33
CA GLU A 31 10.24 1.91 -2.84
C GLU A 31 11.22 1.11 -1.99
N LEU A 32 11.12 1.24 -0.66
CA LEU A 32 11.96 0.49 0.26
C LEU A 32 11.76 -1.02 0.12
N LEU A 33 10.51 -1.48 0.04
CA LEU A 33 10.19 -2.90 -0.09
C LEU A 33 10.59 -3.45 -1.46
N ALA A 34 10.57 -2.60 -2.50
CA ALA A 34 11.04 -3.01 -3.82
C ALA A 34 12.56 -3.26 -3.85
N GLN A 35 13.29 -2.62 -2.97
CA GLN A 35 14.75 -2.81 -2.89
C GLN A 35 15.13 -4.08 -2.13
N SER A 36 14.45 -4.37 -1.02
CA SER A 36 14.75 -5.55 -0.21
C SER A 36 13.62 -5.79 0.80
N PRO A 37 13.46 -7.04 1.28
CA PRO A 37 12.55 -7.29 2.40
C PRO A 37 13.01 -6.52 3.64
N ARG A 38 12.04 -5.97 4.39
CA ARG A 38 12.32 -5.21 5.61
C ARG A 38 11.28 -5.53 6.68
N SER A 39 11.70 -5.45 7.93
CA SER A 39 10.77 -5.53 9.06
C SER A 39 9.99 -4.23 9.19
N VAL A 40 8.86 -4.28 9.89
CA VAL A 40 8.05 -3.10 10.19
C VAL A 40 8.89 -2.07 10.94
N GLU A 41 9.69 -2.51 11.90
CA GLU A 41 10.57 -1.65 12.67
C GLU A 41 11.59 -0.94 11.80
N SER A 42 12.19 -1.64 10.84
CA SER A 42 13.14 -1.07 9.90
C SER A 42 12.49 0.00 9.03
N ILE A 43 11.28 -0.27 8.53
CA ILE A 43 10.53 0.70 7.71
C ILE A 43 10.20 1.94 8.54
N ALA A 44 9.73 1.75 9.76
CA ALA A 44 9.40 2.86 10.66
C ALA A 44 10.64 3.74 10.90
N GLU A 45 11.77 3.14 11.18
CA GLU A 45 13.02 3.85 11.43
C GLU A 45 13.46 4.67 10.21
N VAL A 46 13.50 4.04 9.03
CA VAL A 46 13.96 4.70 7.81
C VAL A 46 13.04 5.84 7.39
N THR A 47 11.73 5.67 7.55
CA THR A 47 10.74 6.67 7.13
C THR A 47 10.46 7.72 8.19
N GLY A 48 10.94 7.53 9.42
CA GLY A 48 10.65 8.43 10.54
C GLY A 48 9.23 8.34 11.06
N MET A 49 8.51 7.25 10.74
CA MET A 49 7.14 7.05 11.21
C MET A 49 7.11 6.25 12.50
N THR A 50 5.99 6.35 13.23
CA THR A 50 5.72 5.46 14.35
C THR A 50 5.42 4.05 13.85
N LEU A 51 5.56 3.04 14.71
CA LEU A 51 5.18 1.66 14.37
C LEU A 51 3.69 1.58 14.01
N ALA A 52 2.84 2.29 14.74
CA ALA A 52 1.40 2.29 14.48
C ALA A 52 1.08 2.85 13.09
N ASN A 53 1.67 3.99 12.72
CA ASN A 53 1.47 4.56 11.38
C ASN A 53 2.04 3.67 10.29
N THR A 54 3.21 3.09 10.52
CA THR A 54 3.82 2.17 9.57
C THR A 54 2.91 0.97 9.32
N SER A 55 2.38 0.37 10.38
CA SER A 55 1.46 -0.77 10.28
C SER A 55 0.19 -0.39 9.53
N ARG A 56 -0.35 0.82 9.77
CA ARG A 56 -1.53 1.32 9.06
C ARG A 56 -1.26 1.46 7.56
N HIS A 57 -0.14 2.06 7.19
CA HIS A 57 0.24 2.20 5.78
C HIS A 57 0.46 0.84 5.11
N LEU A 58 1.11 -0.09 5.80
CA LEU A 58 1.30 -1.45 5.28
C LEU A 58 -0.03 -2.17 5.08
N GLY A 59 -1.00 -1.96 5.97
CA GLY A 59 -2.35 -2.51 5.81
C GLY A 59 -3.02 -2.01 4.54
N ILE A 60 -2.91 -0.71 4.24
CA ILE A 60 -3.45 -0.12 3.02
C ILE A 60 -2.76 -0.72 1.78
N LEU A 61 -1.44 -0.88 1.82
CA LEU A 61 -0.68 -1.47 0.72
C LEU A 61 -1.03 -2.93 0.47
N ARG A 62 -1.25 -3.72 1.53
CA ARG A 62 -1.70 -5.11 1.40
C ARG A 62 -3.09 -5.18 0.76
N THR A 63 -3.99 -4.30 1.17
CA THR A 63 -5.35 -4.23 0.59
C THR A 63 -5.30 -3.88 -0.89
N SER A 64 -4.33 -3.08 -1.32
CA SER A 64 -4.15 -2.73 -2.73
C SER A 64 -3.59 -3.87 -3.57
N GLY A 65 -3.00 -4.88 -2.94
CA GLY A 65 -2.32 -5.98 -3.62
C GLY A 65 -0.91 -5.66 -4.08
N LEU A 66 -0.39 -4.47 -3.78
CA LEU A 66 0.97 -4.07 -4.18
C LEU A 66 2.05 -4.74 -3.31
N VAL A 67 1.70 -5.08 -2.08
CA VAL A 67 2.59 -5.84 -1.18
C VAL A 67 1.83 -7.01 -0.58
N THR A 68 2.55 -8.06 -0.18
CA THR A 68 1.96 -9.27 0.41
C THR A 68 2.17 -9.38 1.92
#